data_341b5e8bf87a3fc97a3a614182cd4b9f
#
_entry.id   341b5e8bf87a3fc97a3a614182cd4b9f
#
_cell.length_a   1.000
_cell.length_b   1.000
_cell.length_c   1.000
_cell.angle_alpha   90.00
_cell.angle_beta   90.00
_cell.angle_gamma   90.00
#
_symmetry.space_group_name_H-M   'P 1'
#
loop_
_entity.id
_entity.type
_entity.pdbx_description
1 polymer ?
#
loop_
_entity_poly.entity_id
_entity_poly.type
_entity_poly.pdbx_seq_one_letter_code
_entity_poly.pdbx_strand_id
1 'polypeptide(L)'
;MWRSLVAASALAGVLAAAAGARDPWDPRTKLRSGAQTKAAPTLVTREDLGSGWTGGARKPTSFKAPTCPAQRPNDGDLTLTGHAEALFSNGNGGIQIDADIEVFPTAKQAKARFARFLQPKLFTCLEYDLAKSLGGSGFTFLKPTRLDFPKVAERTGAFRVPIVVKSGSQTVTVDADFIYLGVGRSQIYVNIIAPSVQESQLPGFELRLAKLMVKRAPD
;
A
#
# COMPACT_ATOMS: atom_id res chain seq x y z
N MET A 1 -3.33 10.03 29.63
CA MET A 1 -3.77 9.22 28.48
C MET A 1 -3.31 9.70 27.09
N TRP A 2 -2.37 10.62 26.95
CA TRP A 2 -2.00 11.28 25.68
C TRP A 2 -0.63 10.85 25.09
N ARG A 3 0.04 9.84 25.63
CA ARG A 3 1.38 9.43 25.17
C ARG A 3 1.41 8.25 24.19
N SER A 4 0.28 7.56 23.93
CA SER A 4 0.22 6.39 23.05
C SER A 4 0.17 6.72 21.55
N LEU A 5 -0.06 7.98 21.15
CA LEU A 5 -0.24 8.39 19.74
C LEU A 5 1.08 8.67 18.99
N VAL A 6 2.22 8.74 19.68
CA VAL A 6 3.48 9.11 19.02
C VAL A 6 4.11 7.96 18.23
N ALA A 7 3.82 6.71 18.59
CA ALA A 7 4.40 5.55 17.90
C ALA A 7 3.84 5.33 16.49
N ALA A 8 2.55 5.62 16.26
CA ALA A 8 1.93 5.45 14.95
C ALA A 8 2.42 6.48 13.91
N SER A 9 2.77 7.68 14.37
CA SER A 9 3.26 8.75 13.47
C SER A 9 4.69 8.50 12.95
N ALA A 10 5.48 7.69 13.64
CA ALA A 10 6.84 7.37 13.21
C ALA A 10 6.89 6.43 11.99
N LEU A 11 5.86 5.59 11.78
CA LEU A 11 5.78 4.72 10.60
C LEU A 11 5.54 5.49 9.29
N ALA A 12 4.86 6.63 9.36
CA ALA A 12 4.56 7.45 8.16
C ALA A 12 5.80 8.07 7.51
N GLY A 13 6.82 8.38 8.29
CA GLY A 13 8.02 9.07 7.81
C GLY A 13 9.00 8.19 7.03
N VAL A 14 8.93 6.87 7.19
CA VAL A 14 9.95 5.96 6.63
C VAL A 14 9.68 5.58 5.17
N LEU A 15 8.45 5.74 4.69
CA LEU A 15 8.09 5.45 3.30
C LEU A 15 8.41 6.59 2.31
N ALA A 16 8.86 7.75 2.78
CA ALA A 16 9.31 8.85 1.93
C ALA A 16 10.72 8.59 1.40
N ALA A 17 10.84 7.76 0.36
CA ALA A 17 12.11 7.45 -0.26
C ALA A 17 12.64 8.60 -1.11
N ALA A 18 13.94 8.87 -1.00
CA ALA A 18 14.71 9.83 -1.79
C ALA A 18 14.52 9.59 -3.31
N ALA A 19 14.35 10.68 -4.06
CA ALA A 19 14.37 10.66 -5.53
C ALA A 19 15.78 10.24 -5.99
N GLY A 20 15.94 8.96 -6.28
CA GLY A 20 17.15 8.36 -6.83
C GLY A 20 16.96 8.00 -8.30
N ALA A 21 18.06 7.68 -9.00
CA ALA A 21 18.00 7.14 -10.35
C ALA A 21 17.06 5.91 -10.39
N ARG A 22 16.26 5.81 -11.46
CA ARG A 22 15.33 4.69 -11.66
C ARG A 22 16.09 3.37 -11.56
N ASP A 23 15.59 2.48 -10.72
CA ASP A 23 16.08 1.11 -10.68
C ASP A 23 15.69 0.39 -12.00
N PRO A 24 16.61 -0.32 -12.67
CA PRO A 24 16.30 -1.03 -13.91
C PRO A 24 15.22 -2.11 -13.75
N TRP A 25 14.93 -2.53 -12.53
CA TRP A 25 13.88 -3.52 -12.21
C TRP A 25 12.50 -2.88 -11.95
N ASP A 26 12.44 -1.54 -11.83
CA ASP A 26 11.16 -0.85 -11.70
C ASP A 26 10.48 -0.66 -13.05
N PRO A 27 9.13 -0.56 -13.11
CA PRO A 27 8.42 -0.27 -14.33
C PRO A 27 8.92 1.03 -14.99
N ARG A 28 8.95 1.05 -16.31
CA ARG A 28 9.22 2.29 -17.04
C ARG A 28 8.05 3.24 -16.87
N THR A 29 8.30 4.48 -16.51
CA THR A 29 7.27 5.49 -16.39
C THR A 29 7.19 6.32 -17.68
N LYS A 30 6.09 6.17 -18.42
CA LYS A 30 5.75 6.95 -19.61
C LYS A 30 4.33 7.48 -19.47
N LEU A 31 4.15 8.44 -18.57
CA LEU A 31 2.82 8.99 -18.28
C LEU A 31 2.17 9.55 -19.55
N ARG A 32 0.91 9.22 -19.74
CA ARG A 32 0.04 9.72 -20.82
C ARG A 32 -1.09 10.53 -20.18
N SER A 33 -1.35 11.71 -20.70
CA SER A 33 -2.36 12.63 -20.15
C SER A 33 -3.71 11.94 -19.90
N GLY A 34 -4.24 11.21 -20.88
CA GLY A 34 -5.51 10.50 -20.75
C GLY A 34 -5.52 9.37 -19.70
N ALA A 35 -4.41 8.68 -19.48
CA ALA A 35 -4.30 7.67 -18.42
C ALA A 35 -4.11 8.33 -17.06
N GLN A 36 -3.33 9.40 -16.99
CA GLN A 36 -3.08 10.16 -15.77
C GLN A 36 -4.37 10.84 -15.27
N THR A 37 -5.17 11.44 -16.17
CA THR A 37 -6.45 12.05 -15.83
C THR A 37 -7.45 11.03 -15.26
N LYS A 38 -7.34 9.76 -15.65
CA LYS A 38 -8.20 8.69 -15.16
C LYS A 38 -7.69 8.07 -13.84
N ALA A 39 -6.39 8.14 -13.57
CA ALA A 39 -5.81 7.56 -12.37
C ALA A 39 -6.23 8.31 -11.09
N ALA A 40 -6.09 9.64 -11.08
CA ALA A 40 -6.34 10.43 -9.87
C ALA A 40 -7.79 10.30 -9.33
N PRO A 41 -8.86 10.31 -10.14
CA PRO A 41 -10.23 10.14 -9.65
C PRO A 41 -10.54 8.75 -9.09
N THR A 42 -9.68 7.76 -9.32
CA THR A 42 -9.85 6.41 -8.77
C THR A 42 -9.57 6.38 -7.28
N LEU A 43 -8.68 7.25 -6.81
CA LEU A 43 -8.29 7.29 -5.40
C LEU A 43 -9.46 7.66 -4.49
N VAL A 44 -9.39 7.18 -3.27
CA VAL A 44 -10.25 7.69 -2.18
C VAL A 44 -9.95 9.16 -1.95
N THR A 45 -10.94 9.90 -1.50
CA THR A 45 -10.83 11.31 -1.12
C THR A 45 -11.14 11.48 0.37
N ARG A 46 -10.86 12.63 0.92
CA ARG A 46 -11.19 12.93 2.31
C ARG A 46 -12.71 12.87 2.56
N GLU A 47 -13.50 13.26 1.58
CA GLU A 47 -14.97 13.21 1.62
C GLU A 47 -15.48 11.76 1.70
N ASP A 48 -14.83 10.81 1.03
CA ASP A 48 -15.16 9.38 1.10
C ASP A 48 -14.88 8.80 2.49
N LEU A 49 -13.91 9.35 3.20
CA LEU A 49 -13.48 8.89 4.51
C LEU A 49 -14.29 9.52 5.66
N GLY A 50 -14.84 10.71 5.44
CA GLY A 50 -15.62 11.45 6.43
C GLY A 50 -14.77 12.32 7.37
N SER A 51 -15.36 12.71 8.49
CA SER A 51 -14.69 13.59 9.47
C SER A 51 -13.55 12.89 10.20
N GLY A 52 -12.58 13.67 10.69
CA GLY A 52 -11.44 13.16 11.48
C GLY A 52 -10.25 12.69 10.63
N TRP A 53 -10.37 12.67 9.31
CA TRP A 53 -9.28 12.33 8.41
C TRP A 53 -8.54 13.57 7.92
N THR A 54 -7.22 13.46 7.83
CA THR A 54 -6.29 14.44 7.24
C THR A 54 -5.50 13.80 6.13
N GLY A 55 -4.93 14.60 5.22
CA GLY A 55 -4.18 14.09 4.07
C GLY A 55 -4.91 14.30 2.75
N GLY A 56 -4.48 13.59 1.72
CA GLY A 56 -4.99 13.72 0.35
C GLY A 56 -4.03 13.15 -0.69
N ALA A 57 -4.28 13.52 -1.96
CA ALA A 57 -3.42 13.14 -3.07
C ALA A 57 -2.00 13.68 -2.86
N ARG A 58 -1.01 12.87 -3.23
CA ARG A 58 0.40 13.24 -3.19
C ARG A 58 1.10 12.92 -4.50
N LYS A 59 2.29 13.49 -4.70
CA LYS A 59 3.14 13.09 -5.82
C LYS A 59 3.50 11.61 -5.63
N PRO A 60 3.26 10.78 -6.64
CA PRO A 60 3.60 9.37 -6.54
C PRO A 60 5.06 9.15 -6.19
N THR A 61 5.28 8.33 -5.20
CA THR A 61 6.63 7.90 -4.81
C THR A 61 6.99 6.66 -5.60
N SER A 62 8.23 6.60 -6.11
CA SER A 62 8.72 5.33 -6.64
C SER A 62 8.88 4.36 -5.48
N PHE A 63 8.06 3.33 -5.45
CA PHE A 63 8.29 2.22 -4.54
C PHE A 63 9.61 1.56 -4.94
N LYS A 64 10.63 1.77 -4.16
CA LYS A 64 11.84 0.96 -4.29
C LYS A 64 11.47 -0.44 -3.85
N ALA A 65 11.31 -1.32 -4.83
CA ALA A 65 11.12 -2.72 -4.49
C ALA A 65 12.25 -3.18 -3.56
N PRO A 66 11.93 -4.08 -2.62
CA PRO A 66 12.88 -4.59 -1.64
C PRO A 66 14.20 -5.01 -2.26
N THR A 67 15.31 -4.68 -1.62
CA THR A 67 16.67 -5.03 -2.06
C THR A 67 17.02 -6.51 -1.83
N CYS A 68 16.04 -7.34 -1.51
CA CYS A 68 16.15 -8.78 -1.35
C CYS A 68 16.55 -9.42 -2.70
N PRO A 69 17.84 -9.73 -2.94
CA PRO A 69 18.36 -9.98 -4.30
C PRO A 69 17.75 -11.21 -4.97
N ALA A 70 17.32 -12.20 -4.17
CA ALA A 70 16.87 -13.49 -4.68
C ALA A 70 15.40 -13.51 -5.13
N GLN A 71 14.61 -12.45 -4.88
CA GLN A 71 13.16 -12.57 -4.96
C GLN A 71 12.41 -11.30 -5.40
N ARG A 72 13.15 -10.23 -5.70
CA ARG A 72 12.58 -8.99 -6.19
C ARG A 72 11.87 -9.21 -7.53
N PRO A 73 10.60 -8.79 -7.68
CA PRO A 73 9.96 -8.81 -9.00
C PRO A 73 10.73 -7.92 -9.97
N ASN A 74 11.09 -8.45 -11.12
CA ASN A 74 11.63 -7.64 -12.20
C ASN A 74 10.47 -7.10 -13.04
N ASP A 75 10.18 -5.82 -12.88
CA ASP A 75 9.13 -5.11 -13.59
C ASP A 75 9.67 -4.17 -14.68
N GLY A 76 10.97 -4.23 -14.97
CA GLY A 76 11.63 -3.41 -15.98
C GLY A 76 11.09 -3.58 -17.40
N ASP A 77 10.37 -4.67 -17.67
CA ASP A 77 9.64 -4.95 -18.92
C ASP A 77 8.26 -4.27 -18.96
N LEU A 78 7.74 -3.79 -17.84
CA LEU A 78 6.44 -3.13 -17.75
C LEU A 78 6.57 -1.62 -17.97
N THR A 79 5.44 -1.00 -18.35
CA THR A 79 5.38 0.45 -18.56
C THR A 79 4.16 1.01 -17.84
N LEU A 80 4.36 1.99 -16.96
CA LEU A 80 3.29 2.77 -16.36
C LEU A 80 2.90 3.93 -17.28
N THR A 81 1.61 4.07 -17.56
CA THR A 81 1.04 5.17 -18.35
C THR A 81 0.24 6.15 -17.52
N GLY A 82 -0.23 5.74 -16.33
CA GLY A 82 -0.87 6.58 -15.33
C GLY A 82 -0.47 6.09 -13.94
N HIS A 83 -0.35 7.02 -13.00
CA HIS A 83 0.00 6.74 -11.62
C HIS A 83 -0.52 7.85 -10.72
N ALA A 84 -1.26 7.49 -9.68
CA ALA A 84 -1.72 8.44 -8.67
C ALA A 84 -1.65 7.79 -7.29
N GLU A 85 -1.42 8.60 -6.28
CA GLU A 85 -1.20 8.17 -4.91
C GLU A 85 -1.88 9.14 -3.93
N ALA A 86 -2.43 8.63 -2.84
CA ALA A 86 -3.00 9.43 -1.76
C ALA A 86 -2.65 8.82 -0.40
N LEU A 87 -2.39 9.67 0.57
CA LEU A 87 -2.10 9.27 1.95
C LEU A 87 -3.05 9.99 2.89
N PHE A 88 -3.66 9.23 3.79
CA PHE A 88 -4.56 9.75 4.81
C PHE A 88 -4.19 9.21 6.19
N SER A 89 -4.48 10.02 7.21
CA SER A 89 -4.37 9.63 8.60
C SER A 89 -5.60 10.04 9.38
N ASN A 90 -6.07 9.15 10.24
CA ASN A 90 -7.06 9.45 11.26
C ASN A 90 -6.35 9.54 12.61
N GLY A 91 -6.11 10.77 13.08
CA GLY A 91 -5.35 11.00 14.32
C GLY A 91 -6.03 10.42 15.57
N ASN A 92 -7.37 10.33 15.58
CA ASN A 92 -8.12 9.81 16.73
C ASN A 92 -8.05 8.27 16.84
N GLY A 93 -7.94 7.58 15.71
CA GLY A 93 -7.88 6.12 15.66
C GLY A 93 -6.49 5.55 15.41
N GLY A 94 -5.49 6.37 15.09
CA GLY A 94 -4.15 5.91 14.70
C GLY A 94 -4.14 5.12 13.39
N ILE A 95 -5.18 5.25 12.54
CA ILE A 95 -5.28 4.54 11.26
C ILE A 95 -4.61 5.37 10.17
N GLN A 96 -3.81 4.72 9.35
CA GLN A 96 -3.28 5.28 8.11
C GLN A 96 -3.78 4.50 6.91
N ILE A 97 -4.00 5.21 5.81
CA ILE A 97 -4.36 4.64 4.51
C ILE A 97 -3.37 5.19 3.49
N ASP A 98 -2.71 4.29 2.77
CA ASP A 98 -1.98 4.59 1.56
C ASP A 98 -2.72 3.96 0.39
N ALA A 99 -3.25 4.77 -0.49
CA ALA A 99 -4.01 4.34 -1.66
C ALA A 99 -3.25 4.72 -2.93
N ASP A 100 -3.06 3.75 -3.81
CA ASP A 100 -2.29 3.90 -5.05
C ASP A 100 -3.03 3.26 -6.22
N ILE A 101 -2.85 3.83 -7.41
CA ILE A 101 -3.28 3.24 -8.68
C ILE A 101 -2.19 3.37 -9.73
N GLU A 102 -1.86 2.24 -10.33
CA GLU A 102 -0.99 2.10 -11.50
C GLU A 102 -1.85 1.76 -12.73
N VAL A 103 -1.69 2.49 -13.83
CA VAL A 103 -2.37 2.22 -15.11
C VAL A 103 -1.33 1.80 -16.13
N PHE A 104 -1.57 0.66 -16.78
CA PHE A 104 -0.70 0.06 -17.79
C PHE A 104 -1.24 0.27 -19.21
N PRO A 105 -0.43 0.13 -20.27
CA PRO A 105 -0.90 0.19 -21.66
C PRO A 105 -1.89 -0.93 -21.98
N THR A 106 -1.74 -2.11 -21.35
CA THR A 106 -2.54 -3.31 -21.62
C THR A 106 -2.90 -4.06 -20.35
N ALA A 107 -4.01 -4.77 -20.36
CA ALA A 107 -4.42 -5.67 -19.27
C ALA A 107 -3.39 -6.80 -19.05
N LYS A 108 -2.65 -7.23 -20.09
CA LYS A 108 -1.56 -8.22 -19.96
C LYS A 108 -0.46 -7.72 -19.04
N GLN A 109 -0.04 -6.45 -19.17
CA GLN A 109 0.99 -5.87 -18.28
C GLN A 109 0.48 -5.71 -16.84
N ALA A 110 -0.76 -5.23 -16.65
CA ALA A 110 -1.37 -5.14 -15.33
C ALA A 110 -1.48 -6.52 -14.66
N LYS A 111 -1.88 -7.56 -15.40
CA LYS A 111 -1.92 -8.94 -14.89
C LYS A 111 -0.53 -9.48 -14.51
N ALA A 112 0.49 -9.18 -15.30
CA ALA A 112 1.86 -9.56 -14.98
C ALA A 112 2.35 -8.88 -13.69
N ARG A 113 2.10 -7.58 -13.53
CA ARG A 113 2.42 -6.82 -12.31
C ARG A 113 1.72 -7.45 -11.10
N PHE A 114 0.42 -7.69 -11.19
CA PHE A 114 -0.37 -8.30 -10.13
C PHE A 114 0.20 -9.65 -9.69
N ALA A 115 0.49 -10.55 -10.64
CA ALA A 115 1.02 -11.88 -10.33
C ALA A 115 2.38 -11.84 -9.63
N ARG A 116 3.21 -10.86 -9.95
CA ARG A 116 4.53 -10.67 -9.33
C ARG A 116 4.41 -10.18 -7.89
N PHE A 117 3.43 -9.32 -7.59
CA PHE A 117 3.18 -8.80 -6.25
C PHE A 117 2.58 -9.82 -5.29
N LEU A 118 1.85 -10.82 -5.79
CA LEU A 118 1.21 -11.84 -4.96
C LEU A 118 2.10 -13.06 -4.67
N GLN A 119 3.36 -13.01 -5.04
CA GLN A 119 4.26 -14.12 -4.73
C GLN A 119 4.58 -14.13 -3.22
N PRO A 120 4.42 -15.27 -2.53
CA PRO A 120 4.72 -15.37 -1.09
C PRO A 120 6.13 -14.89 -0.72
N LYS A 121 7.06 -15.07 -1.60
CA LYS A 121 8.46 -14.62 -1.48
C LYS A 121 8.61 -13.10 -1.39
N LEU A 122 7.68 -12.32 -1.94
CA LEU A 122 7.71 -10.86 -1.80
C LEU A 122 7.54 -10.43 -0.35
N PHE A 123 6.71 -11.14 0.40
CA PHE A 123 6.48 -10.80 1.82
C PHE A 123 7.72 -11.05 2.68
N THR A 124 8.47 -12.11 2.40
CA THR A 124 9.76 -12.35 3.07
C THR A 124 10.77 -11.23 2.76
N CYS A 125 10.74 -10.70 1.55
CA CYS A 125 11.58 -9.57 1.17
C CYS A 125 11.12 -8.27 1.82
N LEU A 126 9.83 -8.02 1.87
CA LEU A 126 9.26 -6.85 2.53
C LEU A 126 9.59 -6.85 4.02
N GLU A 127 9.47 -8.00 4.69
CA GLU A 127 9.89 -8.19 6.07
C GLU A 127 11.37 -7.84 6.26
N TYR A 128 12.24 -8.37 5.40
CA TYR A 128 13.69 -8.11 5.47
C TYR A 128 14.02 -6.62 5.30
N ASP A 129 13.42 -5.94 4.32
CA ASP A 129 13.72 -4.54 4.03
C ASP A 129 13.12 -3.60 5.07
N LEU A 130 11.92 -3.90 5.57
CA LEU A 130 11.32 -3.18 6.68
C LEU A 130 12.15 -3.37 7.95
N ALA A 131 12.56 -4.59 8.26
CA ALA A 131 13.43 -4.87 9.40
C ALA A 131 14.79 -4.16 9.28
N LYS A 132 15.37 -4.09 8.08
CA LYS A 132 16.62 -3.38 7.80
C LYS A 132 16.46 -1.85 7.86
N SER A 133 15.37 -1.33 7.33
CA SER A 133 15.08 0.12 7.29
C SER A 133 14.70 0.66 8.67
N LEU A 134 14.04 -0.16 9.48
CA LEU A 134 13.58 0.15 10.83
C LEU A 134 14.44 -0.54 11.89
N GLY A 135 15.42 -1.34 11.49
CA GLY A 135 16.27 -2.15 12.36
C GLY A 135 16.94 -1.29 13.43
N GLY A 136 16.82 -1.73 14.69
CA GLY A 136 17.25 -0.97 15.87
C GLY A 136 16.22 0.02 16.41
N SER A 137 15.08 0.23 15.73
CA SER A 137 14.05 1.21 16.12
C SER A 137 12.86 0.62 16.88
N GLY A 138 12.98 -0.60 17.41
CA GLY A 138 11.92 -1.21 18.23
C GLY A 138 10.77 -1.85 17.43
N PHE A 139 10.94 -2.11 16.14
CA PHE A 139 9.95 -2.81 15.32
C PHE A 139 10.29 -4.28 15.16
N THR A 140 9.26 -5.13 15.26
CA THR A 140 9.36 -6.57 14.96
C THR A 140 8.22 -6.95 14.02
N PHE A 141 8.56 -7.45 12.85
CA PHE A 141 7.58 -7.93 11.87
C PHE A 141 7.25 -9.38 12.16
N LEU A 142 5.97 -9.70 12.25
CA LEU A 142 5.50 -11.07 12.40
C LEU A 142 5.19 -11.66 11.03
N LYS A 143 5.00 -12.97 11.00
CA LYS A 143 4.75 -13.71 9.76
C LYS A 143 3.50 -13.16 9.04
N PRO A 144 3.63 -12.79 7.75
CA PRO A 144 2.48 -12.37 6.95
C PRO A 144 1.44 -13.49 6.83
N THR A 145 0.18 -13.13 6.89
CA THR A 145 -0.96 -14.03 6.71
C THR A 145 -1.84 -13.57 5.57
N ARG A 146 -2.42 -14.50 4.82
CA ARG A 146 -3.42 -14.17 3.82
C ARG A 146 -4.74 -13.81 4.52
N LEU A 147 -5.34 -12.69 4.11
CA LEU A 147 -6.68 -12.32 4.54
C LEU A 147 -7.74 -13.01 3.68
N ASP A 148 -8.81 -13.44 4.31
CA ASP A 148 -10.02 -13.90 3.61
C ASP A 148 -10.82 -12.67 3.14
N PHE A 149 -10.33 -12.08 2.05
CA PHE A 149 -10.88 -10.85 1.49
C PHE A 149 -11.82 -11.18 0.32
N PRO A 150 -13.05 -10.62 0.30
CA PRO A 150 -14.02 -10.90 -0.77
C PRO A 150 -13.47 -10.53 -2.15
N LYS A 151 -13.80 -11.32 -3.15
CA LYS A 151 -13.43 -11.02 -4.55
C LYS A 151 -14.25 -9.85 -5.06
N VAL A 152 -13.69 -8.64 -5.05
CA VAL A 152 -14.34 -7.38 -5.47
C VAL A 152 -13.88 -6.89 -6.85
N ALA A 153 -12.83 -7.49 -7.42
CA ALA A 153 -12.27 -7.16 -8.72
C ALA A 153 -11.95 -8.43 -9.52
N GLU A 154 -11.58 -8.28 -10.80
CA GLU A 154 -11.12 -9.41 -11.63
C GLU A 154 -9.98 -10.18 -10.95
N ARG A 155 -9.08 -9.44 -10.34
CA ARG A 155 -7.95 -9.92 -9.55
C ARG A 155 -8.04 -9.31 -8.18
N THR A 156 -8.02 -10.13 -7.15
CA THR A 156 -8.08 -9.70 -5.74
C THR A 156 -7.13 -10.55 -4.92
N GLY A 157 -6.31 -9.91 -4.11
CA GLY A 157 -5.46 -10.55 -3.10
C GLY A 157 -5.29 -9.62 -1.91
N ALA A 158 -5.25 -10.19 -0.71
CA ALA A 158 -5.05 -9.42 0.50
C ALA A 158 -4.22 -10.18 1.52
N PHE A 159 -3.39 -9.44 2.26
CA PHE A 159 -2.48 -9.98 3.25
C PHE A 159 -2.38 -9.03 4.43
N ARG A 160 -2.14 -9.58 5.61
CA ARG A 160 -1.84 -8.84 6.84
C ARG A 160 -0.42 -9.13 7.28
N VAL A 161 0.28 -8.10 7.68
CA VAL A 161 1.59 -8.17 8.35
C VAL A 161 1.44 -7.53 9.73
N PRO A 162 1.36 -8.32 10.82
CA PRO A 162 1.36 -7.74 12.15
C PRO A 162 2.75 -7.22 12.49
N ILE A 163 2.80 -6.04 13.12
CA ILE A 163 4.04 -5.35 13.48
C ILE A 163 3.99 -5.03 14.97
N VAL A 164 4.94 -5.55 15.71
CA VAL A 164 5.12 -5.22 17.14
C VAL A 164 6.03 -4.01 17.23
N VAL A 165 5.54 -2.95 17.85
CA VAL A 165 6.26 -1.69 18.06
C VAL A 165 6.57 -1.54 19.54
N LYS A 166 7.87 -1.44 19.89
CA LYS A 166 8.35 -1.17 21.24
C LYS A 166 8.82 0.28 21.33
N SER A 167 8.26 1.05 22.26
CA SER A 167 8.65 2.43 22.54
C SER A 167 8.82 2.59 24.05
N GLY A 168 10.06 2.59 24.52
CA GLY A 168 10.37 2.55 25.95
C GLY A 168 9.83 1.27 26.59
N SER A 169 9.02 1.39 27.64
CA SER A 169 8.36 0.27 28.32
C SER A 169 7.03 -0.17 27.67
N GLN A 170 6.57 0.53 26.64
CA GLN A 170 5.31 0.20 25.98
C GLN A 170 5.54 -0.70 24.78
N THR A 171 4.63 -1.66 24.61
CA THR A 171 4.57 -2.52 23.43
C THR A 171 3.17 -2.41 22.82
N VAL A 172 3.09 -2.10 21.54
CA VAL A 172 1.83 -1.98 20.78
C VAL A 172 1.95 -2.87 19.55
N THR A 173 0.89 -3.60 19.22
CA THR A 173 0.80 -4.30 17.93
C THR A 173 -0.05 -3.47 16.99
N VAL A 174 0.44 -3.29 15.78
CA VAL A 174 -0.30 -2.69 14.66
C VAL A 174 -0.39 -3.71 13.53
N ASP A 175 -1.50 -3.72 12.82
CA ASP A 175 -1.67 -4.53 11.63
C ASP A 175 -1.47 -3.67 10.39
N ALA A 176 -0.65 -4.15 9.47
CA ALA A 176 -0.51 -3.58 8.14
C ALA A 176 -1.21 -4.50 7.14
N ASP A 177 -2.36 -4.05 6.64
CA ASP A 177 -3.16 -4.78 5.65
C ASP A 177 -2.85 -4.26 4.24
N PHE A 178 -2.53 -5.19 3.36
CA PHE A 178 -2.17 -4.93 1.97
C PHE A 178 -3.23 -5.55 1.07
N ILE A 179 -4.03 -4.72 0.41
CA ILE A 179 -5.10 -5.14 -0.49
C ILE A 179 -4.71 -4.78 -1.92
N TYR A 180 -4.64 -5.80 -2.77
CA TYR A 180 -4.26 -5.70 -4.18
C TYR A 180 -5.46 -6.02 -5.06
N LEU A 181 -5.81 -5.10 -5.96
CA LEU A 181 -6.96 -5.22 -6.84
C LEU A 181 -6.54 -4.95 -8.28
N GLY A 182 -7.06 -5.73 -9.22
CA GLY A 182 -6.80 -5.52 -10.64
C GLY A 182 -8.10 -5.45 -11.44
N VAL A 183 -8.26 -4.39 -12.22
CA VAL A 183 -9.39 -4.14 -13.12
C VAL A 183 -8.83 -3.79 -14.49
N GLY A 184 -9.16 -4.58 -15.52
CA GLY A 184 -8.66 -4.37 -16.87
C GLY A 184 -7.15 -4.13 -16.88
N ARG A 185 -6.72 -2.93 -17.25
CA ARG A 185 -5.33 -2.46 -17.29
C ARG A 185 -4.87 -1.68 -16.06
N SER A 186 -5.70 -1.63 -15.02
CA SER A 186 -5.41 -0.93 -13.78
C SER A 186 -5.01 -1.91 -12.67
N GLN A 187 -4.06 -1.47 -11.84
CA GLN A 187 -3.65 -2.11 -10.60
C GLN A 187 -3.86 -1.12 -9.47
N ILE A 188 -4.60 -1.52 -8.44
CA ILE A 188 -4.94 -0.70 -7.29
C ILE A 188 -4.32 -1.33 -6.05
N TYR A 189 -3.77 -0.50 -5.19
CA TYR A 189 -3.21 -0.87 -3.89
C TYR A 189 -3.93 -0.06 -2.81
N VAL A 190 -4.36 -0.74 -1.76
CA VAL A 190 -4.87 -0.10 -0.56
C VAL A 190 -4.12 -0.70 0.61
N ASN A 191 -3.25 0.09 1.21
CA ASN A 191 -2.50 -0.32 2.39
C ASN A 191 -3.11 0.38 3.60
N ILE A 192 -3.45 -0.37 4.63
CA ILE A 192 -4.06 0.16 5.84
C ILE A 192 -3.20 -0.26 7.02
N ILE A 193 -2.76 0.71 7.80
CA ILE A 193 -2.04 0.48 9.05
C ILE A 193 -2.94 0.92 10.19
N ALA A 194 -3.24 0.01 11.10
CA ALA A 194 -4.12 0.28 12.23
C ALA A 194 -3.65 -0.45 13.49
N PRO A 195 -3.94 0.09 14.70
CA PRO A 195 -3.76 -0.66 15.94
C PRO A 195 -4.57 -1.96 15.92
N SER A 196 -3.96 -3.09 16.31
CA SER A 196 -4.63 -4.42 16.26
C SER A 196 -5.90 -4.48 17.12
N VAL A 197 -6.05 -3.59 18.10
CA VAL A 197 -7.30 -3.46 18.89
C VAL A 197 -8.50 -3.03 18.06
N GLN A 198 -8.30 -2.56 16.84
CA GLN A 198 -9.34 -2.15 15.89
C GLN A 198 -9.61 -3.21 14.83
N GLU A 199 -8.97 -4.36 14.91
CA GLU A 199 -9.06 -5.42 13.89
C GLU A 199 -10.48 -5.76 13.47
N SER A 200 -11.43 -5.84 14.44
CA SER A 200 -12.84 -6.17 14.16
C SER A 200 -13.58 -5.13 13.29
N GLN A 201 -13.08 -3.90 13.21
CA GLN A 201 -13.70 -2.81 12.45
C GLN A 201 -13.12 -2.68 11.04
N LEU A 202 -11.92 -3.24 10.80
CA LEU A 202 -11.21 -3.09 9.54
C LEU A 202 -11.90 -3.76 8.34
N PRO A 203 -12.40 -5.01 8.41
CA PRO A 203 -12.88 -5.72 7.21
C PRO A 203 -13.98 -4.98 6.46
N GLY A 204 -14.95 -4.38 7.18
CA GLY A 204 -16.03 -3.58 6.57
C GLY A 204 -15.54 -2.29 5.95
N PHE A 205 -14.57 -1.65 6.58
CA PHE A 205 -13.95 -0.42 6.11
C PHE A 205 -13.11 -0.67 4.86
N GLU A 206 -12.25 -1.66 4.89
CA GLU A 206 -11.41 -2.11 3.78
C GLU A 206 -12.22 -2.49 2.53
N LEU A 207 -13.27 -3.29 2.75
CA LEU A 207 -14.17 -3.71 1.69
C LEU A 207 -14.87 -2.52 1.01
N ARG A 208 -15.28 -1.52 1.80
CA ARG A 208 -15.89 -0.29 1.28
C ARG A 208 -14.92 0.49 0.41
N LEU A 209 -13.67 0.69 0.87
CA LEU A 209 -12.64 1.40 0.12
C LEU A 209 -12.28 0.65 -1.17
N ALA A 210 -12.08 -0.66 -1.09
CA ALA A 210 -11.78 -1.50 -2.23
C ALA A 210 -12.86 -1.41 -3.31
N LYS A 211 -14.14 -1.56 -2.94
CA LYS A 211 -15.28 -1.43 -3.86
C LYS A 211 -15.37 -0.05 -4.50
N LEU A 212 -15.12 1.00 -3.71
CA LEU A 212 -15.14 2.38 -4.19
C LEU A 212 -14.09 2.61 -5.27
N MET A 213 -12.84 2.20 -5.02
CA MET A 213 -11.74 2.36 -5.97
C MET A 213 -11.93 1.50 -7.22
N VAL A 214 -12.41 0.26 -7.07
CA VAL A 214 -12.76 -0.62 -8.21
C VAL A 214 -13.82 0.02 -9.10
N LYS A 215 -14.87 0.61 -8.51
CA LYS A 215 -15.94 1.30 -9.27
C LYS A 215 -15.41 2.50 -10.06
N ARG A 216 -14.38 3.18 -9.57
CA ARG A 216 -13.77 4.36 -10.20
C ARG A 216 -12.63 4.02 -11.15
N ALA A 217 -12.13 2.80 -11.12
CA ALA A 217 -10.96 2.41 -11.90
C ALA A 217 -11.25 2.51 -13.42
N PRO A 218 -10.31 3.03 -14.21
CA PRO A 218 -10.42 2.97 -15.66
C PRO A 218 -10.25 1.54 -16.17
N ASP A 219 -11.08 1.15 -17.12
CA ASP A 219 -10.96 -0.10 -17.88
C ASP A 219 -9.68 -0.18 -18.74
#